data_ef15281a6be00e61b9d53da9cbd695f6
#
_entry.id   ef15281a6be00e61b9d53da9cbd695f6
#
_cell.length_a   1.000
_cell.length_b   1.000
_cell.length_c   1.000
_cell.angle_alpha   90.00
_cell.angle_beta   90.00
_cell.angle_gamma   90.00
#
_symmetry.space_group_name_H-M   'P 1'
#
loop_
_entity.id
_entity.type
_entity.pdbx_description
1 polymer ?
#
loop_
_entity_poly.entity_id
_entity_poly.type
_entity_poly.pdbx_seq_one_letter_code
_entity_poly.pdbx_strand_id
1 'polypeptide(L)'
;MRVVVDTNVFISGVFFGGKPRVVLESIVRGDITAFASKAIIEEYSETVQDLIGRRQGSLSQEAVSSFVASLNIIETRTKVIASRDPDDDKFIECALDASALYIISGDKDLLSLEKYRGVKMITAADFVAQYIAASDNH
;
A
#
# COMPACT_ATOMS: atom_id res chain seq x y z
N MET A 1 -7.35 -11.38 -4.61
CA MET A 1 -5.90 -11.15 -4.49
C MET A 1 -5.62 -10.30 -3.27
N ARG A 2 -4.68 -10.70 -2.45
CA ARG A 2 -4.32 -10.00 -1.21
C ARG A 2 -3.05 -9.18 -1.42
N VAL A 3 -3.07 -7.93 -1.01
CA VAL A 3 -1.94 -7.01 -1.17
C VAL A 3 -1.71 -6.18 0.08
N VAL A 4 -0.51 -5.61 0.19
CA VAL A 4 -0.17 -4.58 1.16
C VAL A 4 0.29 -3.36 0.37
N VAL A 5 -0.17 -2.18 0.75
CA VAL A 5 0.15 -0.92 0.05
C VAL A 5 1.13 -0.13 0.90
N ASP A 6 2.27 0.21 0.31
CA ASP A 6 3.26 1.08 0.94
C ASP A 6 2.69 2.49 1.12
N THR A 7 3.13 3.17 2.16
CA THR A 7 2.67 4.52 2.50
C THR A 7 2.78 5.49 1.34
N ASN A 8 3.88 5.44 0.58
CA ASN A 8 4.07 6.34 -0.55
C ASN A 8 3.05 6.14 -1.66
N VAL A 9 2.64 4.91 -1.92
CA VAL A 9 1.60 4.61 -2.90
C VAL A 9 0.25 5.13 -2.42
N PHE A 10 -0.07 4.92 -1.14
CA PHE A 10 -1.27 5.45 -0.53
C PHE A 10 -1.32 6.98 -0.67
N ILE A 11 -0.27 7.67 -0.25
CA ILE A 11 -0.18 9.13 -0.30
C ILE A 11 -0.28 9.63 -1.74
N SER A 12 0.46 9.03 -2.66
CA SER A 12 0.42 9.42 -4.07
C SER A 12 -0.98 9.28 -4.65
N GLY A 13 -1.68 8.21 -4.32
CA GLY A 13 -3.03 7.98 -4.81
C GLY A 13 -4.04 8.99 -4.28
N VAL A 14 -3.92 9.36 -3.01
CA VAL A 14 -4.84 10.31 -2.38
C VAL A 14 -4.60 11.74 -2.85
N PHE A 15 -3.33 12.16 -2.93
CA PHE A 15 -2.99 13.55 -3.25
C PHE A 15 -2.85 13.85 -4.74
N PHE A 16 -2.26 12.92 -5.51
CA PHE A 16 -1.84 13.23 -6.88
C PHE A 16 -2.61 12.43 -7.95
N GLY A 17 -3.20 11.33 -7.59
CA GLY A 17 -3.93 10.49 -8.55
C GLY A 17 -3.02 9.52 -9.30
N GLY A 18 -3.24 9.38 -10.62
CA GLY A 18 -2.45 8.47 -11.46
C GLY A 18 -2.66 6.99 -11.13
N LYS A 19 -1.65 6.18 -11.44
CA LYS A 19 -1.70 4.73 -11.20
C LYS A 19 -1.90 4.37 -9.72
N PRO A 20 -1.27 5.06 -8.77
CA PRO A 20 -1.57 4.80 -7.37
C PRO A 20 -3.06 4.95 -7.02
N ARG A 21 -3.73 5.96 -7.55
CA ARG A 21 -5.16 6.13 -7.29
C ARG A 21 -5.99 5.00 -7.89
N VAL A 22 -5.62 4.50 -9.06
CA VAL A 22 -6.30 3.36 -9.68
C VAL A 22 -6.22 2.14 -8.76
N VAL A 23 -5.06 1.90 -8.13
CA VAL A 23 -4.89 0.83 -7.14
C VAL A 23 -5.84 1.04 -5.96
N LEU A 24 -5.85 2.25 -5.39
CA LEU A 24 -6.69 2.54 -4.22
C LEU A 24 -8.17 2.36 -4.54
N GLU A 25 -8.61 2.82 -5.71
CA GLU A 25 -10.00 2.68 -6.14
C GLU A 25 -10.40 1.21 -6.29
N SER A 26 -9.52 0.38 -6.82
CA SER A 26 -9.76 -1.06 -6.94
C SER A 26 -9.93 -1.74 -5.58
N ILE A 27 -9.18 -1.27 -4.59
CA ILE A 27 -9.30 -1.77 -3.22
C ILE A 27 -10.62 -1.33 -2.59
N VAL A 28 -10.98 -0.06 -2.77
CA VAL A 28 -12.24 0.47 -2.23
C VAL A 28 -13.44 -0.24 -2.85
N ARG A 29 -13.38 -0.55 -4.15
CA ARG A 29 -14.46 -1.30 -4.82
C ARG A 29 -14.54 -2.78 -4.40
N GLY A 30 -13.51 -3.29 -3.74
CA GLY A 30 -13.48 -4.70 -3.33
C GLY A 30 -12.93 -5.67 -4.37
N ASP A 31 -12.39 -5.17 -5.47
CA ASP A 31 -11.78 -6.02 -6.50
C ASP A 31 -10.48 -6.63 -6.02
N ILE A 32 -9.78 -5.93 -5.15
CA ILE A 32 -8.50 -6.34 -4.55
C ILE A 32 -8.62 -6.15 -3.05
N THR A 33 -8.10 -7.09 -2.26
CA THR A 33 -8.17 -7.04 -0.80
C THR A 33 -6.85 -6.54 -0.24
N ALA A 34 -6.87 -5.43 0.48
CA ALA A 34 -5.68 -4.86 1.09
C ALA A 34 -5.66 -5.08 2.60
N PHE A 35 -4.46 -5.32 3.12
CA PHE A 35 -4.22 -5.58 4.53
C PHE A 35 -3.27 -4.54 5.11
N ALA A 36 -3.43 -4.25 6.38
CA ALA A 36 -2.53 -3.38 7.11
C ALA A 36 -2.43 -3.84 8.56
N SER A 37 -1.27 -3.59 9.16
CA SER A 37 -1.08 -3.77 10.59
C SER A 37 -1.28 -2.43 11.29
N LYS A 38 -1.32 -2.46 12.62
CA LYS A 38 -1.37 -1.23 13.42
C LYS A 38 -0.21 -0.30 13.09
N ALA A 39 1.00 -0.84 12.95
CA ALA A 39 2.20 -0.04 12.63
C ALA A 39 2.05 0.65 11.27
N ILE A 40 1.48 -0.02 10.27
CA ILE A 40 1.24 0.57 8.96
C ILE A 40 0.19 1.68 9.05
N ILE A 41 -0.91 1.45 9.76
CA ILE A 41 -1.96 2.46 9.94
C ILE A 41 -1.40 3.70 10.65
N GLU A 42 -0.56 3.51 11.65
CA GLU A 42 0.09 4.64 12.34
C GLU A 42 0.97 5.45 11.38
N GLU A 43 1.73 4.79 10.53
CA GLU A 43 2.56 5.48 9.54
C GLU A 43 1.70 6.22 8.51
N TYR A 44 0.63 5.61 8.03
CA TYR A 44 -0.32 6.30 7.13
C TYR A 44 -0.85 7.57 7.79
N SER A 45 -1.29 7.48 9.02
CA SER A 45 -1.87 8.59 9.76
C SER A 45 -0.86 9.71 9.98
N GLU A 46 0.33 9.37 10.43
CA GLU A 46 1.40 10.34 10.67
C GLU A 46 1.79 11.07 9.39
N THR A 47 1.89 10.34 8.28
CA THR A 47 2.27 10.93 7.00
C THR A 47 1.19 11.86 6.47
N VAL A 48 -0.08 11.48 6.60
CA VAL A 48 -1.21 12.34 6.20
C VAL A 48 -1.19 13.63 7.03
N GLN A 49 -1.04 13.54 8.34
CA GLN A 49 -1.02 14.70 9.22
C GLN A 49 0.15 15.63 8.91
N ASP A 50 1.32 15.07 8.66
CA ASP A 50 2.51 15.84 8.31
C ASP A 50 2.30 16.62 7.01
N LEU A 51 1.71 15.98 6.00
CA LEU A 51 1.45 16.63 4.71
C LEU A 51 0.36 17.68 4.78
N ILE A 52 -0.69 17.47 5.56
CA ILE A 52 -1.73 18.47 5.78
C ILE A 52 -1.10 19.74 6.41
N GLY A 53 -0.23 19.56 7.39
CA GLY A 53 0.44 20.67 8.03
C GLY A 53 1.33 21.50 7.11
N ARG A 54 1.88 20.86 6.07
CA ARG A 54 2.79 21.53 5.13
C ARG A 54 2.09 22.13 3.92
N ARG A 55 0.98 21.56 3.48
CA ARG A 55 0.41 21.86 2.15
C ARG A 55 -0.91 22.59 2.14
N GLN A 56 -1.56 22.76 3.25
CA GLN A 56 -2.85 23.46 3.26
C GLN A 56 -3.87 22.92 2.27
N GLY A 57 -4.48 21.79 2.63
CA GLY A 57 -5.86 21.60 2.22
C GLY A 57 -6.18 21.10 0.83
N SER A 58 -5.30 20.40 0.11
CA SER A 58 -5.74 19.72 -1.11
C SER A 58 -6.04 18.24 -0.90
N LEU A 59 -6.12 17.81 0.36
CA LEU A 59 -6.38 16.43 0.69
C LEU A 59 -7.88 16.16 0.81
N SER A 60 -8.37 15.17 0.08
CA SER A 60 -9.73 14.68 0.30
C SER A 60 -9.74 13.76 1.52
N GLN A 61 -10.30 14.24 2.62
CA GLN A 61 -10.49 13.42 3.81
C GLN A 61 -11.41 12.23 3.54
N GLU A 62 -12.37 12.41 2.64
CA GLU A 62 -13.25 11.34 2.23
C GLU A 62 -12.49 10.21 1.53
N ALA A 63 -11.54 10.54 0.66
CA ALA A 63 -10.72 9.52 -0.01
C ALA A 63 -9.86 8.75 0.99
N VAL A 64 -9.26 9.44 1.96
CA VAL A 64 -8.48 8.80 3.02
C VAL A 64 -9.37 7.85 3.82
N SER A 65 -10.52 8.35 4.27
CA SER A 65 -11.44 7.55 5.09
C SER A 65 -11.97 6.33 4.35
N SER A 66 -12.31 6.47 3.08
CA SER A 66 -12.81 5.37 2.27
C SER A 66 -11.76 4.28 2.09
N PHE A 67 -10.51 4.68 1.85
CA PHE A 67 -9.44 3.71 1.71
C PHE A 67 -9.17 2.98 3.03
N VAL A 68 -9.01 3.73 4.12
CA VAL A 68 -8.74 3.14 5.43
C VAL A 68 -9.87 2.19 5.85
N ALA A 69 -11.13 2.58 5.58
CA ALA A 69 -12.28 1.73 5.89
C ALA A 69 -12.29 0.42 5.10
N SER A 70 -11.65 0.38 3.94
CA SER A 70 -11.58 -0.83 3.12
C SER A 70 -10.41 -1.75 3.49
N LEU A 71 -9.53 -1.32 4.38
CA LEU A 71 -8.39 -2.16 4.81
C LEU A 71 -8.84 -3.24 5.78
N ASN A 72 -8.23 -4.40 5.66
CA ASN A 72 -8.35 -5.49 6.63
C ASN A 72 -7.19 -5.37 7.62
N ILE A 73 -7.49 -5.06 8.87
CA ILE A 73 -6.48 -4.85 9.90
C ILE A 73 -6.14 -6.17 10.54
N ILE A 74 -4.84 -6.50 10.58
CA ILE A 74 -4.36 -7.72 11.21
C ILE A 74 -3.30 -7.41 12.26
N GLU A 75 -3.16 -8.32 13.21
CA GLU A 75 -2.01 -8.30 14.12
C GLU A 75 -0.86 -9.06 13.48
N THR A 76 0.33 -8.46 13.49
CA THR A 76 1.52 -9.13 12.97
C THR A 76 2.24 -9.86 14.09
N ARG A 77 2.69 -11.08 13.79
CA ARG A 77 3.46 -11.92 14.71
C ARG A 77 4.86 -12.18 14.19
N THR A 78 5.01 -12.21 12.87
CA THR A 78 6.29 -12.42 12.21
C THR A 78 7.17 -11.19 12.35
N LYS A 79 8.45 -11.42 12.64
CA LYS A 79 9.47 -10.36 12.66
C LYS A 79 10.51 -10.67 11.60
N VAL A 80 10.87 -9.66 10.81
CA VAL A 80 11.89 -9.83 9.77
C VAL A 80 12.92 -8.71 9.85
N ILE A 81 14.12 -9.02 9.35
CA ILE A 81 15.17 -8.06 9.10
C ILE A 81 15.57 -8.28 7.65
N ALA A 82 14.93 -7.58 6.73
CA ALA A 82 15.05 -7.85 5.31
C ALA A 82 15.38 -6.63 4.47
N SER A 83 14.74 -5.49 4.74
CA SER A 83 14.98 -4.28 3.97
C SER A 83 16.19 -3.52 4.49
N ARG A 84 16.83 -2.73 3.61
CA ARG A 84 17.90 -1.81 4.00
C ARG A 84 17.42 -0.79 5.03
N ASP A 85 16.17 -0.36 4.90
CA ASP A 85 15.53 0.51 5.86
C ASP A 85 14.64 -0.33 6.77
N PRO A 86 14.99 -0.44 8.08
CA PRO A 86 14.18 -1.25 9.01
C PRO A 86 12.72 -0.80 9.11
N ASP A 87 12.42 0.47 8.81
CA ASP A 87 11.04 0.95 8.83
C ASP A 87 10.18 0.29 7.75
N ASP A 88 10.79 -0.24 6.69
CA ASP A 88 10.06 -0.91 5.62
C ASP A 88 9.70 -2.36 5.98
N ASP A 89 10.34 -2.93 6.98
CA ASP A 89 10.08 -4.33 7.36
C ASP A 89 8.66 -4.55 7.86
N LYS A 90 7.98 -3.52 8.37
CA LYS A 90 6.57 -3.63 8.78
C LYS A 90 5.65 -4.06 7.63
N PHE A 91 5.95 -3.62 6.40
CA PHE A 91 5.16 -4.00 5.23
C PHE A 91 5.36 -5.47 4.89
N ILE A 92 6.60 -5.96 5.00
CA ILE A 92 6.92 -7.37 4.74
C ILE A 92 6.28 -8.25 5.81
N GLU A 93 6.37 -7.87 7.07
CA GLU A 93 5.76 -8.59 8.19
C GLU A 93 4.25 -8.72 7.99
N CYS A 94 3.60 -7.62 7.63
CA CYS A 94 2.17 -7.62 7.37
C CYS A 94 1.81 -8.52 6.19
N ALA A 95 2.56 -8.43 5.10
CA ALA A 95 2.31 -9.23 3.91
C ALA A 95 2.45 -10.72 4.20
N LEU A 96 3.46 -11.11 4.97
CA LEU A 96 3.64 -12.51 5.36
C LEU A 96 2.47 -13.02 6.19
N ASP A 97 2.09 -12.26 7.22
CA ASP A 97 1.02 -12.69 8.13
C ASP A 97 -0.37 -12.61 7.49
N ALA A 98 -0.56 -11.77 6.49
CA ALA A 98 -1.81 -11.68 5.74
C ALA A 98 -1.86 -12.66 4.56
N SER A 99 -0.79 -13.39 4.30
CA SER A 99 -0.64 -14.23 3.10
C SER A 99 -0.86 -13.40 1.83
N ALA A 100 -0.31 -12.20 1.80
CA ALA A 100 -0.42 -11.30 0.67
C ALA A 100 0.57 -11.72 -0.42
N LEU A 101 0.15 -11.56 -1.66
CA LEU A 101 0.96 -11.91 -2.82
C LEU A 101 1.93 -10.79 -3.18
N TYR A 102 1.51 -9.54 -2.96
CA TYR A 102 2.26 -8.37 -3.37
C TYR A 102 2.34 -7.30 -2.29
N ILE A 103 3.48 -6.60 -2.26
CA ILE A 103 3.59 -5.28 -1.66
C ILE A 103 3.70 -4.30 -2.82
N ILE A 104 2.76 -3.36 -2.90
CA ILE A 104 2.74 -2.34 -3.95
C ILE A 104 3.48 -1.12 -3.42
N SER A 105 4.61 -0.78 -4.03
CA SER A 105 5.53 0.23 -3.51
C SER A 105 6.26 0.97 -4.62
N GLY A 106 6.67 2.20 -4.34
CA GLY A 106 7.62 2.94 -5.17
C GLY A 106 8.97 3.09 -4.49
N ASP A 107 9.16 2.50 -3.32
CA ASP A 107 10.39 2.61 -2.55
C ASP A 107 11.46 1.68 -3.14
N LYS A 108 12.62 2.25 -3.45
CA LYS A 108 13.73 1.51 -4.02
C LYS A 108 14.25 0.41 -3.10
N ASP A 109 14.24 0.63 -1.80
CA ASP A 109 14.72 -0.37 -0.84
C ASP A 109 13.82 -1.61 -0.81
N LEU A 110 12.50 -1.43 -0.88
CA LEU A 110 11.58 -2.56 -0.99
C LEU A 110 11.67 -3.21 -2.37
N LEU A 111 11.63 -2.41 -3.43
CA LEU A 111 11.66 -2.94 -4.80
C LEU A 111 12.94 -3.71 -5.09
N SER A 112 14.07 -3.34 -4.46
CA SER A 112 15.33 -4.03 -4.67
C SER A 112 15.33 -5.46 -4.13
N LEU A 113 14.44 -5.79 -3.20
CA LEU A 113 14.28 -7.17 -2.72
C LEU A 113 13.63 -8.07 -3.76
N GLU A 114 12.84 -7.50 -4.67
CA GLU A 114 12.07 -8.17 -5.72
C GLU A 114 11.07 -9.19 -5.16
N LYS A 115 11.51 -10.09 -4.29
CA LYS A 115 10.69 -11.13 -3.71
C LYS A 115 11.25 -11.54 -2.35
N TYR A 116 10.38 -11.78 -1.38
CA TYR A 116 10.77 -12.25 -0.06
C TYR A 116 9.76 -13.26 0.47
N ARG A 117 10.17 -14.52 0.64
CA ARG A 117 9.32 -15.63 1.14
C ARG A 117 7.96 -15.70 0.43
N GLY A 118 7.97 -15.55 -0.90
CA GLY A 118 6.75 -15.62 -1.70
C GLY A 118 6.01 -14.30 -1.87
N VAL A 119 6.37 -13.26 -1.13
CA VAL A 119 5.80 -11.91 -1.31
C VAL A 119 6.61 -11.19 -2.37
N LYS A 120 5.95 -10.69 -3.40
CA LYS A 120 6.60 -9.96 -4.49
C LYS A 120 6.41 -8.47 -4.32
N MET A 121 7.46 -7.69 -4.61
CA MET A 121 7.41 -6.24 -4.62
C MET A 121 7.11 -5.76 -6.03
N ILE A 122 6.15 -4.84 -6.18
CA ILE A 122 5.70 -4.38 -7.49
C ILE A 122 5.33 -2.90 -7.42
N THR A 123 5.60 -2.16 -8.51
CA THR A 123 5.17 -0.77 -8.58
C THR A 123 3.67 -0.68 -8.87
N ALA A 124 3.07 0.46 -8.53
CA ALA A 124 1.67 0.69 -8.87
C ALA A 124 1.43 0.62 -10.38
N ALA A 125 2.34 1.18 -11.18
CA ALA A 125 2.23 1.14 -12.64
C ALA A 125 2.21 -0.29 -13.17
N ASP A 126 3.14 -1.13 -12.71
CA ASP A 126 3.21 -2.52 -13.16
C ASP A 126 2.00 -3.33 -12.65
N PHE A 127 1.57 -3.06 -11.43
CA PHE A 127 0.40 -3.74 -10.88
C PHE A 127 -0.86 -3.42 -11.69
N VAL A 128 -1.08 -2.16 -12.01
CA VAL A 128 -2.21 -1.74 -12.84
C VAL A 128 -2.15 -2.39 -14.21
N ALA A 129 -0.97 -2.38 -14.85
CA ALA A 129 -0.80 -2.96 -16.16
C ALA A 129 -1.12 -4.46 -16.18
N GLN A 130 -0.73 -5.18 -15.15
CA GLN A 130 -0.88 -6.63 -15.12
C GLN A 130 -2.25 -7.09 -14.65
N TYR A 131 -2.86 -6.39 -13.70
CA TYR A 131 -4.04 -6.91 -13.00
C TYR A 131 -5.30 -6.07 -13.14
N ILE A 132 -5.18 -4.79 -13.46
CA ILE A 132 -6.32 -3.87 -13.53
C ILE A 132 -6.62 -3.48 -14.97
N ALA A 133 -5.63 -2.94 -15.69
CA ALA A 133 -5.82 -2.49 -17.07
C ALA A 133 -6.26 -3.65 -17.98
N ALA A 134 -5.74 -4.86 -17.75
CA ALA A 134 -6.14 -6.03 -18.52
C ALA A 134 -7.61 -6.39 -18.32
N SER A 135 -8.17 -6.13 -17.13
CA SER A 135 -9.59 -6.36 -16.83
C SER A 135 -10.47 -5.30 -17.47
N ASP A 136 -9.98 -4.07 -17.60
CA ASP A 136 -10.75 -2.95 -18.14
C ASP A 136 -10.85 -2.98 -19.67
N ASN A 137 -10.10 -3.84 -20.34
CA ASN A 137 -10.07 -3.96 -21.79
C ASN A 137 -11.10 -4.95 -22.34
N HIS A 138 -12.02 -5.37 -21.52
CA HIS A 138 -13.12 -6.26 -21.94
C HIS A 138 -14.41 -5.47 -22.30
#